data_819bb8ce3408b0c947db5c12ab1cce42
#
_entry.id   819bb8ce3408b0c947db5c12ab1cce42
#
_cell.length_a   1.000
_cell.length_b   1.000
_cell.length_c   1.000
_cell.angle_alpha   90.00
_cell.angle_beta   90.00
_cell.angle_gamma   90.00
#
_symmetry.space_group_name_H-M   'P 1'
#
loop_
_entity.id
_entity.type
_entity.pdbx_description
1 polymer ?
#
loop_
_entity_poly.entity_id
_entity_poly.type
_entity_poly.pdbx_seq_one_letter_code
_entity_poly.pdbx_strand_id
1 'polypeptide(L)'
;MQGIKLKFKSVEQMVNNHAIGLVVLTDELETRQLNIVCDEVSMFQLNLRSRYKEQIEEAESAEGNGKLFSTKYLLPEVLCSIIGYMTDVRMRVIINNVVNGQYRAVIEDTNTGTTFPVRATDGVLLTLASNYTPLYADETLWRYQSVPYSPNKQGIPIPVNALTTSMIEEALQNAIDKEEYEVAQ
;
A
#
# COMPACT_ATOMS: atom_id res chain seq x y z
N MET A 1 -5.14 20.38 0.03
CA MET A 1 -3.79 19.85 -0.26
C MET A 1 -3.83 19.14 -1.59
N GLN A 2 -2.90 19.44 -2.47
CA GLN A 2 -2.71 18.72 -3.71
C GLN A 2 -1.79 17.55 -3.37
N GLY A 3 -2.22 16.32 -3.56
CA GLY A 3 -1.44 15.12 -3.28
C GLY A 3 -1.17 14.35 -4.56
N ILE A 4 -0.17 13.50 -4.55
CA ILE A 4 0.12 12.57 -5.65
C ILE A 4 -0.87 11.40 -5.55
N LYS A 5 -1.65 11.18 -6.58
CA LYS A 5 -2.59 10.06 -6.64
C LYS A 5 -1.84 8.75 -6.83
N LEU A 6 -2.22 7.76 -6.03
CA LEU A 6 -1.54 6.47 -5.98
C LEU A 6 -2.44 5.34 -6.46
N LYS A 7 -1.79 4.30 -6.99
CA LYS A 7 -2.38 3.00 -7.31
C LYS A 7 -1.74 1.91 -6.46
N PHE A 8 -2.54 0.99 -5.98
CA PHE A 8 -2.04 -0.26 -5.41
C PHE A 8 -1.53 -1.16 -6.54
N LYS A 9 -0.32 -1.68 -6.41
CA LYS A 9 0.28 -2.60 -7.39
C LYS A 9 0.30 -4.04 -6.86
N SER A 10 0.90 -4.25 -5.70
CA SER A 10 1.06 -5.57 -5.12
C SER A 10 1.31 -5.49 -3.61
N VAL A 11 1.24 -6.64 -2.98
CA VAL A 11 1.85 -6.86 -1.68
C VAL A 11 2.78 -8.06 -1.80
N GLU A 12 4.05 -7.84 -1.45
CA GLU A 12 5.09 -8.84 -1.55
C GLU A 12 5.52 -9.31 -0.16
N GLN A 13 5.70 -10.60 0.00
CA GLN A 13 6.22 -11.19 1.23
C GLN A 13 7.74 -11.05 1.27
N MET A 14 8.31 -10.67 2.40
CA MET A 14 9.76 -10.62 2.55
C MET A 14 10.36 -12.04 2.62
N VAL A 15 11.43 -12.25 1.85
CA VAL A 15 12.06 -13.57 1.70
C VAL A 15 12.56 -14.13 3.03
N ASN A 16 13.10 -13.27 3.90
CA ASN A 16 13.72 -13.68 5.17
C ASN A 16 12.77 -13.59 6.37
N ASN A 17 11.57 -13.05 6.21
CA ASN A 17 10.60 -12.91 7.28
C ASN A 17 9.17 -12.98 6.75
N HIS A 18 8.56 -14.14 6.84
CA HIS A 18 7.21 -14.40 6.32
C HIS A 18 6.10 -13.63 7.05
N ALA A 19 6.37 -13.12 8.25
CA ALA A 19 5.41 -12.30 9.01
C ALA A 19 5.35 -10.83 8.54
N ILE A 20 6.25 -10.43 7.64
CA ILE A 20 6.36 -9.06 7.15
C ILE A 20 6.14 -9.03 5.63
N GLY A 21 5.31 -8.11 5.19
CA GLY A 21 5.09 -7.81 3.78
C GLY A 21 5.45 -6.38 3.42
N LEU A 22 5.60 -6.13 2.13
CA LEU A 22 5.77 -4.81 1.52
C LEU A 22 4.60 -4.52 0.60
N VAL A 23 3.84 -3.50 0.92
CA VAL A 23 2.81 -2.93 0.04
C VAL A 23 3.50 -2.02 -0.95
N VAL A 24 3.30 -2.26 -2.23
CA VAL A 24 3.84 -1.45 -3.33
C VAL A 24 2.73 -0.56 -3.87
N LEU A 25 2.94 0.74 -3.78
CA LEU A 25 2.07 1.78 -4.34
C LEU A 25 2.84 2.54 -5.41
N THR A 26 2.20 2.84 -6.54
CA THR A 26 2.82 3.64 -7.61
C THR A 26 2.03 4.92 -7.85
N ASP A 27 2.66 5.92 -8.49
CA ASP A 27 1.94 7.01 -9.13
C ASP A 27 1.11 6.51 -10.31
N GLU A 28 0.23 7.35 -10.85
CA GLU A 28 -0.64 6.98 -11.98
C GLU A 28 0.13 6.59 -13.24
N LEU A 29 1.33 7.15 -13.43
CA LEU A 29 2.21 6.91 -14.59
C LEU A 29 3.18 5.74 -14.35
N GLU A 30 3.18 5.15 -13.15
CA GLU A 30 4.07 4.05 -12.78
C GLU A 30 5.57 4.40 -12.93
N THR A 31 5.92 5.66 -12.66
CA THR A 31 7.31 6.14 -12.74
C THR A 31 8.05 5.96 -11.43
N ARG A 32 7.33 6.08 -10.31
CA ARG A 32 7.88 5.95 -8.96
C ARG A 32 6.97 5.10 -8.09
N GLN A 33 7.54 4.56 -7.02
CA GLN A 33 6.81 3.74 -6.05
C GLN A 33 7.08 4.19 -4.63
N LEU A 34 6.09 3.96 -3.76
CA LEU A 34 6.18 4.06 -2.31
C LEU A 34 5.98 2.66 -1.74
N ASN A 35 6.91 2.20 -0.91
CA ASN A 35 6.85 0.89 -0.29
C ASN A 35 6.51 1.05 1.18
N ILE A 36 5.50 0.31 1.66
CA ILE A 36 5.02 0.38 3.04
C ILE A 36 5.13 -1.01 3.66
N VAL A 37 5.82 -1.10 4.79
CA VAL A 37 5.88 -2.35 5.54
C VAL A 37 4.53 -2.64 6.18
N CYS A 38 4.08 -3.88 6.09
CA CYS A 38 2.83 -4.36 6.68
C CYS A 38 3.04 -5.69 7.43
N ASP A 39 2.15 -5.93 8.39
CA ASP A 39 2.06 -7.20 9.11
C ASP A 39 1.37 -8.29 8.27
N GLU A 40 1.46 -9.54 8.72
CA GLU A 40 0.87 -10.71 8.06
C GLU A 40 -0.64 -10.58 7.85
N VAL A 41 -1.37 -10.02 8.83
CA VAL A 41 -2.83 -9.86 8.75
C VAL A 41 -3.19 -8.85 7.67
N SER A 42 -2.51 -7.70 7.65
CA SER A 42 -2.69 -6.68 6.61
C SER A 42 -2.33 -7.22 5.23
N MET A 43 -1.23 -7.96 5.12
CA MET A 43 -0.79 -8.60 3.88
C MET A 43 -1.85 -9.58 3.35
N PHE A 44 -2.38 -10.44 4.21
CA PHE A 44 -3.46 -11.36 3.84
C PHE A 44 -4.70 -10.63 3.34
N GLN A 45 -5.15 -9.59 4.06
CA GLN A 45 -6.34 -8.82 3.74
C GLN A 45 -6.21 -8.04 2.42
N LEU A 46 -5.02 -7.50 2.13
CA LEU A 46 -4.72 -6.79 0.89
C LEU A 46 -4.67 -7.76 -0.30
N ASN A 47 -3.97 -8.89 -0.16
CA ASN A 47 -3.89 -9.92 -1.18
C ASN A 47 -5.26 -10.50 -1.54
N LEU A 48 -6.12 -10.72 -0.54
CA LEU A 48 -7.47 -11.22 -0.75
C LEU A 48 -8.26 -10.30 -1.69
N ARG A 49 -8.14 -8.98 -1.50
CA ARG A 49 -8.87 -7.98 -2.30
C ARG A 49 -8.26 -7.74 -3.66
N SER A 50 -6.94 -7.76 -3.77
CA SER A 50 -6.24 -7.67 -5.05
C SER A 50 -6.62 -8.81 -5.97
N ARG A 51 -6.51 -10.06 -5.50
CA ARG A 51 -6.89 -11.25 -6.27
C ARG A 51 -8.36 -11.28 -6.66
N TYR A 52 -9.24 -10.78 -5.79
CA TYR A 52 -10.67 -10.70 -6.11
C TYR A 52 -10.94 -9.72 -7.25
N LYS A 53 -10.27 -8.57 -7.29
CA LYS A 53 -10.37 -7.61 -8.41
C LYS A 53 -9.88 -8.21 -9.73
N GLU A 54 -8.71 -8.84 -9.73
CA GLU A 54 -8.16 -9.53 -10.90
C GLU A 54 -9.11 -10.60 -11.42
N GLN A 55 -9.69 -11.42 -10.54
CA GLN A 55 -10.64 -12.46 -10.91
C GLN A 55 -11.96 -11.91 -11.48
N ILE A 56 -12.44 -10.75 -11.01
CA ILE A 56 -13.63 -10.11 -11.61
C ILE A 56 -13.29 -9.63 -13.02
N GLU A 57 -12.16 -8.94 -13.21
CA GLU A 57 -11.73 -8.46 -14.53
C GLU A 57 -11.53 -9.63 -15.52
N GLU A 58 -11.00 -10.76 -15.07
CA GLU A 58 -10.87 -11.98 -15.87
C GLU A 58 -12.22 -12.66 -16.15
N ALA A 59 -13.14 -12.68 -15.17
CA ALA A 59 -14.45 -13.31 -15.33
C ALA A 59 -15.39 -12.50 -16.22
N GLU A 60 -15.26 -11.18 -16.28
CA GLU A 60 -15.96 -10.32 -17.24
C GLU A 60 -15.44 -10.56 -18.67
N SER A 61 -14.23 -11.10 -18.82
CA SER A 61 -13.60 -11.42 -20.11
C SER A 61 -13.71 -12.90 -20.53
N ALA A 62 -14.16 -13.81 -19.65
CA ALA A 62 -14.26 -15.23 -19.92
C ALA A 62 -15.48 -15.87 -19.24
N GLU A 63 -16.22 -16.73 -19.96
CA GLU A 63 -17.27 -17.60 -19.39
C GLU A 63 -16.64 -18.68 -18.48
N GLY A 64 -16.29 -18.33 -17.26
CA GLY A 64 -15.58 -19.20 -16.32
C GLY A 64 -16.37 -19.47 -15.02
N ASN A 65 -16.76 -20.74 -14.79
CA ASN A 65 -17.44 -21.26 -13.58
C ASN A 65 -16.48 -21.44 -12.37
N GLY A 66 -15.62 -20.46 -12.05
CA GLY A 66 -14.81 -20.48 -10.85
C GLY A 66 -15.62 -20.05 -9.61
N LYS A 67 -15.53 -20.81 -8.49
CA LYS A 67 -16.05 -20.33 -7.20
C LYS A 67 -15.19 -19.15 -6.73
N LEU A 68 -15.61 -17.93 -7.06
CA LEU A 68 -15.00 -16.70 -6.55
C LEU A 68 -15.28 -16.56 -5.06
N PHE A 69 -14.24 -16.36 -4.25
CA PHE A 69 -14.41 -15.90 -2.89
C PHE A 69 -14.77 -14.42 -2.92
N SER A 70 -16.04 -14.10 -2.67
CA SER A 70 -16.52 -12.72 -2.71
C SER A 70 -16.14 -11.97 -1.42
N THR A 71 -15.41 -10.88 -1.55
CA THR A 71 -15.13 -9.95 -0.44
C THR A 71 -16.34 -9.08 -0.07
N LYS A 72 -17.37 -9.06 -0.91
CA LYS A 72 -18.58 -8.23 -0.80
C LYS A 72 -19.25 -8.21 0.58
N TYR A 73 -19.14 -9.32 1.32
CA TYR A 73 -19.77 -9.47 2.63
C TYR A 73 -18.81 -9.25 3.81
N LEU A 74 -17.57 -8.85 3.55
CA LEU A 74 -16.64 -8.50 4.62
C LEU A 74 -17.01 -7.13 5.21
N LEU A 75 -16.72 -6.94 6.50
CA LEU A 75 -17.15 -5.75 7.23
C LEU A 75 -16.69 -4.42 6.58
N PRO A 76 -15.44 -4.28 6.11
CA PRO A 76 -15.01 -3.04 5.44
C PRO A 76 -15.85 -2.70 4.20
N GLU A 77 -16.14 -3.68 3.36
CA GLU A 77 -16.94 -3.52 2.14
C GLU A 77 -18.39 -3.17 2.46
N VAL A 78 -18.96 -3.84 3.47
CA VAL A 78 -20.34 -3.55 3.92
C VAL A 78 -20.42 -2.14 4.48
N LEU A 79 -19.46 -1.71 5.32
CA LEU A 79 -19.42 -0.34 5.85
C LEU A 79 -19.25 0.70 4.75
N CYS A 80 -18.38 0.48 3.77
CA CYS A 80 -18.24 1.35 2.61
C CYS A 80 -19.57 1.48 1.84
N SER A 81 -20.27 0.36 1.65
CA SER A 81 -21.57 0.34 0.99
C SER A 81 -22.64 1.11 1.77
N ILE A 82 -22.69 0.95 3.09
CA ILE A 82 -23.61 1.70 3.97
C ILE A 82 -23.32 3.19 3.88
N ILE A 83 -22.07 3.61 4.03
CA ILE A 83 -21.68 5.02 3.94
C ILE A 83 -22.05 5.58 2.57
N GLY A 84 -21.71 4.91 1.49
CA GLY A 84 -21.99 5.36 0.14
C GLY A 84 -23.48 5.42 -0.20
N TYR A 85 -24.31 4.57 0.44
CA TYR A 85 -25.76 4.55 0.23
C TYR A 85 -26.52 5.54 1.11
N MET A 86 -26.08 5.72 2.37
CA MET A 86 -26.83 6.48 3.37
C MET A 86 -26.35 7.94 3.53
N THR A 87 -25.21 8.29 2.93
CA THR A 87 -24.60 9.61 3.12
C THR A 87 -24.02 10.17 1.83
N ASP A 88 -23.86 11.49 1.77
CA ASP A 88 -23.14 12.20 0.71
C ASP A 88 -21.64 12.33 1.02
N VAL A 89 -21.12 11.61 2.01
CA VAL A 89 -19.72 11.65 2.40
C VAL A 89 -18.82 11.20 1.24
N ARG A 90 -17.84 12.02 0.91
CA ARG A 90 -16.83 11.75 -0.11
C ARG A 90 -15.47 11.62 0.57
N MET A 91 -14.97 10.39 0.64
CA MET A 91 -13.72 10.09 1.31
C MET A 91 -12.55 10.04 0.34
N ARG A 92 -11.38 10.47 0.82
CA ARG A 92 -10.09 10.14 0.24
C ARG A 92 -9.11 9.72 1.33
N VAL A 93 -8.16 8.87 1.00
CA VAL A 93 -7.07 8.48 1.90
C VAL A 93 -5.81 9.22 1.49
N ILE A 94 -5.10 9.80 2.46
CA ILE A 94 -3.86 10.53 2.23
C ILE A 94 -2.79 9.95 3.16
N ILE A 95 -1.74 9.36 2.58
CA ILE A 95 -0.53 8.98 3.32
C ILE A 95 0.29 10.25 3.49
N ASN A 96 0.43 10.73 4.73
CA ASN A 96 0.89 12.08 5.00
C ASN A 96 2.09 12.18 5.93
N ASN A 97 2.48 11.13 6.61
CA ASN A 97 3.58 11.19 7.57
C ASN A 97 4.27 9.84 7.77
N VAL A 98 5.46 9.89 8.36
CA VAL A 98 6.21 8.75 8.88
C VAL A 98 6.59 9.05 10.32
N VAL A 99 6.18 8.19 11.25
CA VAL A 99 6.47 8.33 12.68
C VAL A 99 7.07 7.02 13.17
N ASN A 100 8.28 7.06 13.71
CA ASN A 100 9.02 5.88 14.20
C ASN A 100 9.07 4.74 13.16
N GLY A 101 9.39 5.07 11.91
CA GLY A 101 9.46 4.11 10.81
C GLY A 101 8.12 3.63 10.25
N GLN A 102 7.01 4.05 10.83
CA GLN A 102 5.68 3.65 10.39
C GLN A 102 4.99 4.76 9.60
N TYR A 103 4.50 4.42 8.43
CA TYR A 103 3.67 5.33 7.64
C TYR A 103 2.32 5.55 8.31
N ARG A 104 1.89 6.80 8.31
CA ARG A 104 0.59 7.25 8.82
C ARG A 104 -0.23 7.79 7.67
N ALA A 105 -1.53 7.64 7.79
CA ALA A 105 -2.49 8.16 6.84
C ALA A 105 -3.65 8.83 7.57
N VAL A 106 -4.42 9.58 6.82
CA VAL A 106 -5.71 10.11 7.24
C VAL A 106 -6.78 9.75 6.22
N ILE A 107 -7.96 9.48 6.69
CA ILE A 107 -9.18 9.47 5.89
C ILE A 107 -9.75 10.89 5.99
N GLU A 108 -9.92 11.56 4.87
CA GLU A 108 -10.49 12.90 4.81
C GLU A 108 -11.87 12.84 4.17
N ASP A 109 -12.85 13.44 4.82
CA ASP A 109 -14.10 13.80 4.16
C ASP A 109 -13.88 15.06 3.33
N THR A 110 -13.93 14.94 2.01
CA THR A 110 -13.64 16.06 1.10
C THR A 110 -14.70 17.16 1.13
N ASN A 111 -15.91 16.88 1.65
CA ASN A 111 -16.98 17.86 1.75
C ASN A 111 -16.74 18.82 2.93
N THR A 112 -16.25 18.29 4.04
CA THR A 112 -16.09 19.06 5.29
C THR A 112 -14.63 19.38 5.61
N GLY A 113 -13.67 18.68 5.00
CA GLY A 113 -12.26 18.73 5.34
C GLY A 113 -11.90 18.04 6.66
N THR A 114 -12.87 17.34 7.27
CA THR A 114 -12.63 16.59 8.52
C THR A 114 -11.72 15.40 8.24
N THR A 115 -10.72 15.18 9.10
CA THR A 115 -9.74 14.11 8.95
C THR A 115 -9.77 13.14 10.12
N PHE A 116 -9.58 11.86 9.81
CA PHE A 116 -9.51 10.77 10.80
C PHE A 116 -8.18 10.03 10.63
N PRO A 117 -7.33 9.96 11.66
CA PRO A 117 -6.04 9.26 11.56
C PRO A 117 -6.26 7.75 11.43
N VAL A 118 -5.44 7.11 10.58
CA VAL A 118 -5.49 5.67 10.34
C VAL A 118 -4.09 5.14 10.03
N ARG A 119 -3.82 3.86 10.24
CA ARG A 119 -2.59 3.23 9.75
C ARG A 119 -2.58 3.28 8.22
N ALA A 120 -1.42 3.49 7.61
CA ALA A 120 -1.34 3.58 6.14
C ALA A 120 -1.85 2.30 5.46
N THR A 121 -1.55 1.11 6.01
CA THR A 121 -2.03 -0.18 5.51
C THR A 121 -3.55 -0.32 5.56
N ASP A 122 -4.18 0.17 6.64
CA ASP A 122 -5.64 0.16 6.77
C ASP A 122 -6.28 1.18 5.80
N GLY A 123 -5.62 2.32 5.58
CA GLY A 123 -6.03 3.28 4.56
C GLY A 123 -6.00 2.67 3.16
N VAL A 124 -4.92 1.96 2.79
CA VAL A 124 -4.83 1.23 1.52
C VAL A 124 -5.93 0.17 1.42
N LEU A 125 -6.16 -0.58 2.50
CA LEU A 125 -7.22 -1.59 2.55
C LEU A 125 -8.60 -0.97 2.29
N LEU A 126 -8.89 0.19 2.90
CA LEU A 126 -10.13 0.92 2.67
C LEU A 126 -10.31 1.28 1.18
N THR A 127 -9.24 1.70 0.49
CA THR A 127 -9.31 2.04 -0.94
C THR A 127 -9.53 0.82 -1.83
N LEU A 128 -9.12 -0.38 -1.38
CA LEU A 128 -9.42 -1.63 -2.07
C LEU A 128 -10.84 -2.14 -1.79
N ALA A 129 -11.36 -1.90 -0.58
CA ALA A 129 -12.72 -2.26 -0.19
C ALA A 129 -13.78 -1.31 -0.77
N SER A 130 -13.39 -0.06 -1.08
CA SER A 130 -14.28 0.98 -1.62
C SER A 130 -13.94 1.27 -3.08
N ASN A 131 -14.95 1.26 -3.95
CA ASN A 131 -14.77 1.62 -5.36
C ASN A 131 -14.67 3.14 -5.60
N TYR A 132 -14.86 3.96 -4.56
CA TYR A 132 -15.00 5.42 -4.70
C TYR A 132 -13.96 6.22 -3.90
N THR A 133 -13.17 5.56 -3.07
CA THR A 133 -12.20 6.22 -2.18
C THR A 133 -10.81 6.21 -2.82
N PRO A 134 -10.35 7.33 -3.38
CA PRO A 134 -9.01 7.41 -3.97
C PRO A 134 -7.92 7.49 -2.90
N LEU A 135 -6.72 7.01 -3.28
CA LEU A 135 -5.51 7.04 -2.46
C LEU A 135 -4.57 8.13 -2.96
N TYR A 136 -4.00 8.88 -2.02
CA TYR A 136 -2.99 9.90 -2.29
C TYR A 136 -1.80 9.76 -1.33
N ALA A 137 -0.65 10.28 -1.74
CA ALA A 137 0.44 10.64 -0.85
C ALA A 137 0.60 12.16 -0.78
N ASP A 138 0.99 12.69 0.37
CA ASP A 138 1.45 14.05 0.49
C ASP A 138 2.66 14.28 -0.42
N GLU A 139 2.73 15.44 -1.10
CA GLU A 139 3.80 15.74 -2.07
C GLU A 139 5.19 15.74 -1.43
N THR A 140 5.31 16.26 -0.21
CA THR A 140 6.58 16.29 0.51
C THR A 140 7.00 14.87 0.87
N LEU A 141 6.09 14.07 1.45
CA LEU A 141 6.35 12.67 1.75
C LEU A 141 6.74 11.90 0.48
N TRP A 142 6.00 12.07 -0.61
CA TRP A 142 6.29 11.41 -1.88
C TRP A 142 7.69 11.74 -2.40
N ARG A 143 8.08 13.02 -2.37
CA ARG A 143 9.39 13.47 -2.84
C ARG A 143 10.54 12.79 -2.11
N TYR A 144 10.41 12.60 -0.80
CA TYR A 144 11.49 12.06 0.03
C TYR A 144 11.46 10.54 0.19
N GLN A 145 10.28 9.92 0.08
CA GLN A 145 10.10 8.50 0.39
C GLN A 145 9.92 7.61 -0.83
N SER A 146 9.54 8.17 -1.98
CA SER A 146 9.35 7.37 -3.18
C SER A 146 10.68 7.09 -3.90
N VAL A 147 10.75 5.92 -4.51
CA VAL A 147 11.88 5.46 -5.32
C VAL A 147 11.44 5.19 -6.76
N PRO A 148 12.34 5.16 -7.75
CA PRO A 148 11.97 4.78 -9.11
C PRO A 148 11.29 3.41 -9.15
N TYR A 149 10.18 3.31 -9.87
CA TYR A 149 9.50 2.04 -10.09
C TYR A 149 10.13 1.30 -11.27
N SER A 150 10.37 0.00 -11.10
CA SER A 150 10.86 -0.87 -12.17
C SER A 150 10.21 -2.24 -12.04
N PRO A 151 9.28 -2.60 -12.94
CA PRO A 151 8.54 -3.86 -12.86
C PRO A 151 9.43 -5.10 -13.04
N ASN A 152 10.62 -4.93 -13.65
CA ASN A 152 11.53 -6.05 -13.97
C ASN A 152 12.72 -6.15 -13.00
N LYS A 153 12.78 -5.34 -11.94
CA LYS A 153 13.86 -5.42 -10.95
C LYS A 153 13.67 -6.64 -10.06
N GLN A 154 14.70 -7.45 -9.92
CA GLN A 154 14.75 -8.47 -8.88
C GLN A 154 14.88 -7.78 -7.51
N GLY A 155 13.83 -7.88 -6.71
CA GLY A 155 13.76 -7.30 -5.37
C GLY A 155 13.07 -5.93 -5.32
N ILE A 156 12.30 -5.75 -4.27
CA ILE A 156 11.61 -4.48 -3.95
C ILE A 156 12.45 -3.72 -2.94
N PRO A 157 12.77 -2.43 -3.17
CA PRO A 157 13.51 -1.62 -2.23
C PRO A 157 12.77 -1.55 -0.88
N ILE A 158 13.43 -1.95 0.19
CA ILE A 158 12.89 -1.78 1.55
C ILE A 158 13.07 -0.32 1.95
N PRO A 159 12.02 0.37 2.44
CA PRO A 159 12.18 1.72 2.93
C PRO A 159 13.16 1.77 4.10
N VAL A 160 14.18 2.62 4.03
CA VAL A 160 15.22 2.75 5.09
C VAL A 160 14.60 3.04 6.46
N ASN A 161 13.51 3.80 6.50
CA ASN A 161 12.78 4.12 7.72
C ASN A 161 12.08 2.91 8.38
N ALA A 162 11.96 1.79 7.66
CA ALA A 162 11.39 0.55 8.18
C ALA A 162 12.44 -0.44 8.69
N LEU A 163 13.73 -0.17 8.46
CA LEU A 163 14.82 -1.00 8.92
C LEU A 163 15.13 -0.69 10.39
N THR A 164 15.37 -1.72 11.19
CA THR A 164 15.93 -1.57 12.53
C THR A 164 17.42 -1.31 12.43
N THR A 165 18.02 -0.72 13.46
CA THR A 165 19.47 -0.49 13.52
C THR A 165 20.26 -1.77 13.26
N SER A 166 19.84 -2.89 13.86
CA SER A 166 20.50 -4.19 13.63
C SER A 166 20.38 -4.68 12.18
N MET A 167 19.27 -4.45 11.50
CA MET A 167 19.12 -4.81 10.08
C MET A 167 20.01 -3.95 9.18
N ILE A 168 20.19 -2.68 9.54
CA ILE A 168 21.08 -1.77 8.81
C ILE A 168 22.55 -2.18 9.03
N GLU A 169 22.93 -2.51 10.26
CA GLU A 169 24.27 -3.00 10.60
C GLU A 169 24.60 -4.31 9.89
N GLU A 170 23.65 -5.27 9.85
CA GLU A 170 23.82 -6.52 9.13
C GLU A 170 23.93 -6.30 7.62
N ALA A 171 23.10 -5.42 7.04
CA ALA A 171 23.18 -5.08 5.63
C ALA A 171 24.51 -4.38 5.28
N LEU A 172 24.99 -3.48 6.14
CA LEU A 172 26.29 -2.84 6.01
C LEU A 172 27.44 -3.85 6.04
N GLN A 173 27.44 -4.76 7.02
CA GLN A 173 28.46 -5.79 7.12
C GLN A 173 28.46 -6.70 5.89
N ASN A 174 27.28 -7.13 5.43
CA ASN A 174 27.16 -7.94 4.21
C ASN A 174 27.67 -7.22 2.94
N ALA A 175 27.46 -5.90 2.85
CA ALA A 175 27.97 -5.10 1.74
C ALA A 175 29.50 -4.96 1.78
N ILE A 176 30.07 -4.79 2.97
CA ILE A 176 31.52 -4.73 3.19
C ILE A 176 32.16 -6.08 2.85
N ASP A 177 31.57 -7.19 3.31
CA ASP A 177 32.10 -8.54 3.08
C ASP A 177 32.06 -8.94 1.59
N LYS A 178 31.15 -8.35 0.81
CA LYS A 178 31.05 -8.55 -0.66
C LYS A 178 31.84 -7.49 -1.46
N GLU A 179 32.55 -6.58 -0.79
CA GLU A 179 33.25 -5.48 -1.46
C GLU A 179 32.33 -4.53 -2.26
N GLU A 180 31.02 -4.53 -1.93
CA GLU A 180 30.02 -3.67 -2.55
C GLU A 180 29.99 -2.28 -1.88
N TYR A 181 31.11 -1.55 -1.97
CA TYR A 181 31.30 -0.29 -1.24
C TYR A 181 30.30 0.83 -1.59
N GLU A 182 29.70 0.80 -2.77
CA GLU A 182 28.65 1.74 -3.16
C GLU A 182 27.34 1.52 -2.38
N VAL A 183 27.10 0.32 -1.87
CA VAL A 183 25.92 -0.03 -1.08
C VAL A 183 26.13 0.31 0.40
N ALA A 184 27.40 0.37 0.85
CA ALA A 184 27.78 0.65 2.22
C ALA A 184 27.82 2.15 2.58
N GLN A 185 27.70 3.05 1.60
CA GLN A 185 27.60 4.50 1.77
C GLN A 185 26.14 4.94 2.00
#